data_c41f7364fd9a7ead0d214ee2f4e3fe2e
#
_entry.id   c41f7364fd9a7ead0d214ee2f4e3fe2e
#
_cell.length_a   1.000
_cell.length_b   1.000
_cell.length_c   1.000
_cell.angle_alpha   90.00
_cell.angle_beta   90.00
_cell.angle_gamma   90.00
#
_symmetry.space_group_name_H-M   'P 1'
#
loop_
_entity.id
_entity.type
_entity.pdbx_description
1 polymer ?
#
loop_
_entity_poly.entity_id
_entity_poly.type
_entity_poly.pdbx_seq_one_letter_code
_entity_poly.pdbx_strand_id
1 'polypeptide(L)'
;MHILLTRPLEDCSEMILKFQSLGHQVSHLPLLSVHQVNHEEINFSDYKGIIFTSSNAVKFLDFKKIEKKMLCFCVGSATEKKVRNLGFQNVIAAGGNVNNLKELILQNFDKKNGKLIYVSGELVSVNLDQLLKKEGYNIKRVINYKTIHIEKFE
;
A
#
# COMPACT_ATOMS: atom_id res chain seq x y z
N MET A 1 -10.94 23.16 -19.92
CA MET A 1 -10.31 23.36 -18.59
C MET A 1 -8.88 22.86 -18.69
N HIS A 2 -7.96 23.50 -18.01
CA HIS A 2 -6.58 23.02 -17.89
C HIS A 2 -6.37 22.41 -16.51
N ILE A 3 -5.89 21.15 -16.46
CA ILE A 3 -5.74 20.36 -15.25
C ILE A 3 -4.24 20.10 -15.03
N LEU A 4 -3.75 20.39 -13.84
CA LEU A 4 -2.38 20.09 -13.43
C LEU A 4 -2.39 18.86 -12.51
N LEU A 5 -1.65 17.82 -12.88
CA LEU A 5 -1.45 16.61 -12.07
C LEU A 5 -0.04 16.60 -11.49
N THR A 6 0.06 16.36 -10.19
CA THR A 6 1.31 16.49 -9.43
C THR A 6 1.82 15.16 -8.83
N ARG A 7 1.08 14.07 -9.00
CA ARG A 7 1.49 12.74 -8.56
C ARG A 7 2.51 12.12 -9.53
N PRO A 8 3.25 11.10 -9.13
CA PRO A 8 4.08 10.30 -10.04
C PRO A 8 3.27 9.82 -11.25
N LEU A 9 3.91 9.75 -12.42
CA LEU A 9 3.22 9.43 -13.67
C LEU A 9 2.48 8.09 -13.61
N GLU A 10 3.06 7.09 -13.02
CA GLU A 10 2.46 5.75 -12.86
C GLU A 10 1.16 5.76 -12.06
N ASP A 11 0.99 6.74 -11.15
CA ASP A 11 -0.22 6.88 -10.33
C ASP A 11 -1.33 7.69 -11.01
N CYS A 12 -1.02 8.37 -12.09
CA CYS A 12 -1.97 9.28 -12.74
C CYS A 12 -2.11 9.11 -14.27
N SER A 13 -1.41 8.16 -14.87
CA SER A 13 -1.44 7.92 -16.32
C SER A 13 -2.86 7.65 -16.86
N GLU A 14 -3.64 6.81 -16.19
CA GLU A 14 -5.04 6.56 -16.56
C GLU A 14 -5.92 7.82 -16.43
N MET A 15 -5.65 8.62 -15.39
CA MET A 15 -6.37 9.87 -15.14
C MET A 15 -6.07 10.92 -16.23
N ILE A 16 -4.81 10.99 -16.68
CA ILE A 16 -4.39 11.86 -17.79
C ILE A 16 -5.21 11.53 -19.04
N LEU A 17 -5.22 10.25 -19.43
CA LEU A 17 -5.94 9.79 -20.61
C LEU A 17 -7.43 10.07 -20.50
N LYS A 18 -8.03 9.85 -19.33
CA LYS A 18 -9.43 10.11 -19.08
C LYS A 18 -9.78 11.61 -19.22
N PHE A 19 -8.99 12.50 -18.63
CA PHE A 19 -9.24 13.93 -18.76
C PHE A 19 -9.03 14.43 -20.20
N GLN A 20 -8.01 13.92 -20.89
CA GLN A 20 -7.79 14.26 -22.30
C GLN A 20 -8.94 13.79 -23.18
N SER A 21 -9.49 12.59 -22.94
CA SER A 21 -10.66 12.09 -23.69
C SER A 21 -11.91 12.91 -23.47
N LEU A 22 -12.01 13.63 -22.33
CA LEU A 22 -13.09 14.56 -22.02
C LEU A 22 -12.84 15.99 -22.58
N GLY A 23 -11.79 16.17 -23.37
CA GLY A 23 -11.46 17.46 -24.01
C GLY A 23 -10.72 18.44 -23.10
N HIS A 24 -10.15 17.98 -21.98
CA HIS A 24 -9.36 18.82 -21.10
C HIS A 24 -7.89 18.84 -21.50
N GLN A 25 -7.23 19.96 -21.31
CA GLN A 25 -5.78 20.05 -21.36
C GLN A 25 -5.20 19.55 -20.04
N VAL A 26 -4.19 18.69 -20.10
CA VAL A 26 -3.55 18.13 -18.91
C VAL A 26 -2.06 18.42 -18.95
N SER A 27 -1.55 19.05 -17.89
CA SER A 27 -0.12 19.17 -17.60
C SER A 27 0.26 18.25 -16.47
N HIS A 28 1.41 17.62 -16.58
CA HIS A 28 1.95 16.74 -15.56
C HIS A 28 3.24 17.34 -15.00
N LEU A 29 3.23 17.61 -13.69
CA LEU A 29 4.38 18.15 -12.96
C LEU A 29 4.53 17.37 -11.65
N PRO A 30 5.27 16.27 -11.63
CA PRO A 30 5.40 15.46 -10.42
C PRO A 30 6.14 16.25 -9.33
N LEU A 31 5.50 16.38 -8.17
CA LEU A 31 6.06 17.01 -6.97
C LEU A 31 6.67 16.01 -6.01
N LEU A 32 6.40 14.73 -6.23
CA LEU A 32 6.84 13.62 -5.40
C LEU A 32 7.50 12.55 -6.27
N SER A 33 8.54 11.94 -5.74
CA SER A 33 9.10 10.69 -6.26
C SER A 33 9.11 9.62 -5.18
N VAL A 34 8.88 8.37 -5.60
CA VAL A 34 8.83 7.22 -4.70
C VAL A 34 10.05 6.35 -4.94
N HIS A 35 10.80 6.06 -3.89
CA HIS A 35 12.05 5.30 -3.96
C HIS A 35 11.98 4.06 -3.07
N GLN A 36 12.53 2.97 -3.58
CA GLN A 36 12.69 1.75 -2.78
C GLN A 36 13.64 1.99 -1.61
N VAL A 37 13.29 1.43 -0.46
CA VAL A 37 14.14 1.36 0.72
C VAL A 37 14.55 -0.09 0.93
N ASN A 38 15.85 -0.33 1.08
CA ASN A 38 16.34 -1.66 1.41
C ASN A 38 15.94 -2.04 2.83
N HIS A 39 15.58 -3.29 3.00
CA HIS A 39 15.21 -3.87 4.28
C HIS A 39 15.79 -5.29 4.39
N GLU A 40 15.79 -5.84 5.59
CA GLU A 40 16.17 -7.23 5.82
C GLU A 40 15.27 -8.18 5.05
N GLU A 41 15.82 -9.34 4.66
CA GLU A 41 15.03 -10.37 4.00
C GLU A 41 13.86 -10.81 4.89
N ILE A 42 12.69 -10.90 4.30
CA ILE A 42 11.47 -11.30 4.99
C ILE A 42 11.22 -12.79 4.75
N ASN A 43 11.17 -13.56 5.82
CA ASN A 43 10.66 -14.92 5.75
C ASN A 43 9.15 -14.92 5.91
N PHE A 44 8.42 -14.93 4.80
CA PHE A 44 6.96 -14.84 4.81
C PHE A 44 6.27 -16.03 5.45
N SER A 45 6.94 -17.17 5.58
CA SER A 45 6.39 -18.33 6.28
C SER A 45 6.16 -18.11 7.78
N ASP A 46 6.83 -17.10 8.37
CA ASP A 46 6.65 -16.72 9.77
C ASP A 46 5.35 -15.95 10.03
N TYR A 47 4.67 -15.52 8.97
CA TYR A 47 3.50 -14.64 9.06
C TYR A 47 2.23 -15.33 8.55
N LYS A 48 1.10 -14.98 9.15
CA LYS A 48 -0.24 -15.49 8.79
C LYS A 48 -1.09 -14.48 8.04
N GLY A 49 -0.64 -13.24 7.96
CA GLY A 49 -1.29 -12.19 7.18
C GLY A 49 -0.34 -11.06 6.87
N ILE A 50 -0.62 -10.38 5.77
CA ILE A 50 0.15 -9.23 5.28
C ILE A 50 -0.77 -8.02 5.13
N ILE A 51 -0.26 -6.85 5.46
CA ILE A 51 -1.02 -5.59 5.44
C ILE A 51 -0.33 -4.58 4.53
N PHE A 52 -1.12 -3.97 3.63
CA PHE A 52 -0.71 -2.88 2.76
C PHE A 52 -1.66 -1.70 2.88
N THR A 53 -1.15 -0.52 3.20
CA THR A 53 -1.92 0.73 3.22
C THR A 53 -1.63 1.63 2.02
N SER A 54 -0.74 1.20 1.12
CA SER A 54 -0.38 1.90 -0.10
C SER A 54 -0.01 0.93 -1.22
N SER A 55 -0.38 1.28 -2.45
CA SER A 55 0.03 0.53 -3.64
C SER A 55 1.55 0.59 -3.89
N ASN A 56 2.25 1.60 -3.36
CA ASN A 56 3.70 1.69 -3.45
C ASN A 56 4.41 0.59 -2.65
N ALA A 57 3.87 0.19 -1.50
CA ALA A 57 4.41 -0.94 -0.74
C ALA A 57 4.32 -2.25 -1.53
N VAL A 58 3.23 -2.41 -2.28
CA VAL A 58 3.02 -3.57 -3.16
C VAL A 58 4.06 -3.59 -4.29
N LYS A 59 4.33 -2.43 -4.89
CA LYS A 59 5.25 -2.28 -6.03
C LYS A 59 6.67 -2.80 -5.76
N PHE A 60 7.19 -2.58 -4.56
CA PHE A 60 8.58 -2.88 -4.21
C PHE A 60 8.77 -4.21 -3.47
N LEU A 61 7.77 -5.07 -3.44
CA LEU A 61 7.85 -6.34 -2.75
C LEU A 61 8.08 -7.50 -3.73
N ASP A 62 8.91 -8.47 -3.33
CA ASP A 62 9.09 -9.71 -4.09
C ASP A 62 7.96 -10.71 -3.77
N PHE A 63 6.96 -10.75 -4.63
CA PHE A 63 5.79 -11.60 -4.47
C PHE A 63 6.02 -13.08 -4.80
N LYS A 64 7.14 -13.43 -5.40
CA LYS A 64 7.45 -14.83 -5.73
C LYS A 64 7.62 -15.71 -4.50
N LYS A 65 8.03 -15.08 -3.40
CA LYS A 65 8.26 -15.74 -2.10
C LYS A 65 7.00 -15.83 -1.22
N ILE A 66 5.87 -15.29 -1.68
CA ILE A 66 4.64 -15.22 -0.88
C ILE A 66 3.61 -16.19 -1.42
N GLU A 67 3.08 -17.04 -0.55
CA GLU A 67 1.98 -17.93 -0.91
C GLU A 67 0.72 -17.14 -1.26
N LYS A 68 0.09 -17.47 -2.38
CA LYS A 68 -1.11 -16.75 -2.88
C LYS A 68 -2.34 -16.93 -1.99
N LYS A 69 -2.32 -17.91 -1.10
CA LYS A 69 -3.36 -18.16 -0.09
C LYS A 69 -3.21 -17.31 1.16
N MET A 70 -2.08 -16.63 1.33
CA MET A 70 -1.87 -15.75 2.48
C MET A 70 -2.98 -14.70 2.55
N LEU A 71 -3.51 -14.48 3.76
CA LEU A 71 -4.49 -13.43 4.00
C LEU A 71 -3.84 -12.06 3.81
N CYS A 72 -4.45 -11.24 2.97
CA CYS A 72 -3.95 -9.91 2.65
C CYS A 72 -4.99 -8.85 3.04
N PHE A 73 -4.60 -7.92 3.88
CA PHE A 73 -5.38 -6.74 4.24
C PHE A 73 -4.86 -5.50 3.50
N CYS A 74 -5.74 -4.71 2.93
CA CYS A 74 -5.33 -3.49 2.24
C CYS A 74 -6.33 -2.35 2.36
N VAL A 75 -5.86 -1.13 2.09
CA VAL A 75 -6.68 0.09 2.00
C VAL A 75 -6.65 0.62 0.58
N GLY A 76 -7.83 0.98 0.09
CA GLY A 76 -8.01 1.65 -1.19
C GLY A 76 -8.11 0.71 -2.38
N SER A 77 -8.90 1.13 -3.36
CA SER A 77 -9.19 0.33 -4.56
C SER A 77 -7.96 0.08 -5.43
N ALA A 78 -7.04 1.04 -5.51
CA ALA A 78 -5.81 0.89 -6.29
C ALA A 78 -4.89 -0.18 -5.68
N THR A 79 -4.75 -0.21 -4.35
CA THR A 79 -3.97 -1.23 -3.65
C THR A 79 -4.62 -2.60 -3.80
N GLU A 80 -5.93 -2.69 -3.59
CA GLU A 80 -6.69 -3.93 -3.77
C GLU A 80 -6.52 -4.51 -5.17
N LYS A 81 -6.67 -3.69 -6.20
CA LYS A 81 -6.51 -4.09 -7.60
C LYS A 81 -5.12 -4.67 -7.86
N LYS A 82 -4.06 -4.01 -7.39
CA LYS A 82 -2.68 -4.50 -7.52
C LYS A 82 -2.49 -5.85 -6.83
N VAL A 83 -2.95 -5.99 -5.59
CA VAL A 83 -2.81 -7.22 -4.81
C VAL A 83 -3.55 -8.38 -5.49
N ARG A 84 -4.79 -8.16 -5.95
CA ARG A 84 -5.56 -9.19 -6.66
C ARG A 84 -4.94 -9.57 -8.00
N ASN A 85 -4.40 -8.60 -8.75
CA ASN A 85 -3.72 -8.86 -10.02
C ASN A 85 -2.44 -9.70 -9.86
N LEU A 86 -1.83 -9.67 -8.67
CA LEU A 86 -0.69 -10.54 -8.33
C LEU A 86 -1.08 -11.98 -7.98
N GLY A 87 -2.38 -12.28 -7.97
CA GLY A 87 -2.92 -13.61 -7.76
C GLY A 87 -3.25 -13.96 -6.31
N PHE A 88 -3.23 -13.00 -5.39
CA PHE A 88 -3.69 -13.23 -4.01
C PHE A 88 -5.18 -13.61 -3.99
N GLN A 89 -5.49 -14.70 -3.29
CA GLN A 89 -6.84 -15.29 -3.28
C GLN A 89 -7.69 -14.78 -2.10
N ASN A 90 -7.05 -14.44 -0.99
CA ASN A 90 -7.70 -14.02 0.25
C ASN A 90 -7.40 -12.56 0.54
N VAL A 91 -8.15 -11.64 -0.07
CA VAL A 91 -7.96 -10.20 0.07
C VAL A 91 -9.16 -9.57 0.75
N ILE A 92 -8.89 -8.84 1.85
CA ILE A 92 -9.87 -8.04 2.57
C ILE A 92 -9.45 -6.57 2.44
N ALA A 93 -10.28 -5.78 1.77
CA ALA A 93 -9.99 -4.39 1.48
C ALA A 93 -10.93 -3.46 2.24
N ALA A 94 -10.36 -2.45 2.90
CA ALA A 94 -11.10 -1.33 3.46
C ALA A 94 -11.28 -0.25 2.39
N GLY A 95 -12.52 0.18 2.17
CA GLY A 95 -12.84 1.21 1.17
C GLY A 95 -12.60 2.65 1.64
N GLY A 96 -12.29 2.86 2.90
CA GLY A 96 -12.15 4.18 3.51
C GLY A 96 -10.70 4.53 3.85
N ASN A 97 -10.35 4.34 5.09
CA ASN A 97 -9.06 4.74 5.65
C ASN A 97 -8.43 3.62 6.51
N VAL A 98 -7.28 3.92 7.08
CA VAL A 98 -6.52 2.98 7.93
C VAL A 98 -7.31 2.57 9.19
N ASN A 99 -8.15 3.43 9.74
CA ASN A 99 -8.98 3.07 10.91
C ASN A 99 -10.04 2.03 10.52
N ASN A 100 -10.65 2.14 9.35
CA ASN A 100 -11.55 1.12 8.81
C ASN A 100 -10.82 -0.21 8.62
N LEU A 101 -9.58 -0.18 8.17
CA LEU A 101 -8.76 -1.38 8.03
C LEU A 101 -8.47 -2.02 9.38
N LYS A 102 -8.16 -1.22 10.41
CA LYS A 102 -7.99 -1.71 11.78
C LYS A 102 -9.21 -2.53 12.22
N GLU A 103 -10.41 -1.97 12.06
CA GLU A 103 -11.66 -2.65 12.44
C GLU A 103 -11.86 -3.96 11.66
N LEU A 104 -11.56 -3.97 10.36
CA LEU A 104 -11.64 -5.20 9.56
C LEU A 104 -10.63 -6.27 10.01
N ILE A 105 -9.44 -5.89 10.43
CA ILE A 105 -8.46 -6.82 10.99
C ILE A 105 -8.98 -7.41 12.30
N LEU A 106 -9.52 -6.58 13.21
CA LEU A 106 -10.08 -7.05 14.47
C LEU A 106 -11.23 -8.05 14.26
N GLN A 107 -12.04 -7.84 13.22
CA GLN A 107 -13.19 -8.71 12.91
C GLN A 107 -12.81 -10.02 12.21
N ASN A 108 -11.73 -10.02 11.42
CA ASN A 108 -11.41 -11.12 10.51
C ASN A 108 -10.14 -11.90 10.86
N PHE A 109 -9.37 -11.44 11.80
CA PHE A 109 -8.12 -12.09 12.21
C PHE A 109 -8.00 -12.17 13.73
N ASP A 110 -8.03 -13.38 14.26
CA ASP A 110 -7.80 -13.59 15.69
C ASP A 110 -6.30 -13.43 16.00
N LYS A 111 -5.97 -12.60 16.98
CA LYS A 111 -4.60 -12.37 17.44
C LYS A 111 -3.85 -13.64 17.86
N LYS A 112 -4.57 -14.71 18.21
CA LYS A 112 -4.01 -16.02 18.51
C LYS A 112 -3.61 -16.82 17.27
N ASN A 113 -4.05 -16.41 16.08
CA ASN A 113 -3.78 -17.13 14.83
C ASN A 113 -2.35 -16.97 14.32
N GLY A 114 -1.60 -16.03 14.85
CA GLY A 114 -0.20 -15.86 14.51
C GLY A 114 0.20 -14.41 14.28
N LYS A 115 1.31 -14.24 13.58
CA LYS A 115 1.97 -12.97 13.37
C LYS A 115 1.54 -12.30 12.07
N LEU A 116 1.34 -10.99 12.11
CA LEU A 116 1.08 -10.14 10.96
C LEU A 116 2.35 -9.40 10.53
N ILE A 117 2.49 -9.14 9.25
CA ILE A 117 3.51 -8.24 8.71
C ILE A 117 2.83 -7.03 8.04
N TYR A 118 3.27 -5.84 8.40
CA TYR A 118 2.83 -4.58 7.81
C TYR A 118 3.94 -3.98 6.96
N VAL A 119 3.76 -3.99 5.64
CA VAL A 119 4.72 -3.41 4.70
C VAL A 119 4.26 -2.00 4.35
N SER A 120 5.10 -1.01 4.63
CA SER A 120 4.72 0.40 4.53
C SER A 120 5.83 1.29 4.01
N GLY A 121 5.46 2.53 3.70
CA GLY A 121 6.41 3.62 3.53
C GLY A 121 7.03 4.08 4.85
N GLU A 122 8.09 4.86 4.75
CA GLU A 122 8.79 5.45 5.90
C GLU A 122 7.87 6.37 6.70
N LEU A 123 7.12 7.24 6.00
CA LEU A 123 6.12 8.11 6.61
C LEU A 123 4.72 7.52 6.41
N VAL A 124 3.98 7.44 7.49
CA VAL A 124 2.58 6.99 7.50
C VAL A 124 1.73 7.99 8.27
N SER A 125 0.50 8.19 7.84
CA SER A 125 -0.46 9.09 8.51
C SER A 125 -0.96 8.52 9.84
N VAL A 126 -1.01 7.19 9.95
CA VAL A 126 -1.46 6.46 11.14
C VAL A 126 -0.49 5.32 11.43
N ASN A 127 -0.04 5.21 12.66
CA ASN A 127 0.81 4.11 13.11
C ASN A 127 -0.02 2.84 13.39
N LEU A 128 -0.49 2.18 12.34
CA LEU A 128 -1.36 1.02 12.42
C LEU A 128 -0.75 -0.13 13.21
N ASP A 129 0.56 -0.36 13.07
CA ASP A 129 1.27 -1.39 13.83
C ASP A 129 1.22 -1.13 15.34
N GLN A 130 1.35 0.11 15.77
CA GLN A 130 1.25 0.47 17.19
C GLN A 130 -0.18 0.28 17.71
N LEU A 131 -1.18 0.66 16.90
CA LEU A 131 -2.58 0.47 17.26
C LEU A 131 -2.93 -1.02 17.43
N LEU A 132 -2.46 -1.87 16.51
CA LEU A 132 -2.69 -3.31 16.59
C LEU A 132 -1.91 -3.97 17.74
N LYS A 133 -0.70 -3.52 18.03
CA LYS A 133 0.06 -3.98 19.22
C LYS A 133 -0.69 -3.69 20.52
N LYS A 134 -1.31 -2.52 20.64
CA LYS A 134 -2.15 -2.18 21.81
C LYS A 134 -3.36 -3.10 21.97
N GLU A 135 -3.89 -3.61 20.86
CA GLU A 135 -4.98 -4.61 20.87
C GLU A 135 -4.45 -6.04 21.12
N GLY A 136 -3.17 -6.23 21.30
CA GLY A 136 -2.55 -7.52 21.61
C GLY A 136 -2.11 -8.35 20.41
N TYR A 137 -2.06 -7.76 19.20
CA TYR A 137 -1.57 -8.42 18.00
C TYR A 137 -0.04 -8.50 17.98
N ASN A 138 0.48 -9.62 17.48
CA ASN A 138 1.88 -9.76 17.14
C ASN A 138 2.07 -9.28 15.69
N ILE A 139 2.69 -8.13 15.51
CA ILE A 139 2.88 -7.48 14.21
C ILE A 139 4.28 -6.90 14.08
N LYS A 140 4.88 -7.11 12.91
CA LYS A 140 6.14 -6.47 12.51
C LYS A 140 5.87 -5.51 11.37
N ARG A 141 6.36 -4.27 11.50
CA ARG A 141 6.39 -3.29 10.41
C ARG A 141 7.70 -3.38 9.65
N VAL A 142 7.63 -3.39 8.33
CA VAL A 142 8.78 -3.32 7.43
C VAL A 142 8.59 -2.12 6.49
N ILE A 143 9.58 -1.25 6.45
CA ILE A 143 9.59 -0.08 5.56
C ILE A 143 10.30 -0.51 4.27
N ASN A 144 9.61 -0.42 3.12
CA ASN A 144 10.17 -0.80 1.83
C ASN A 144 10.20 0.32 0.79
N TYR A 145 9.66 1.50 1.13
CA TYR A 145 9.76 2.67 0.27
C TYR A 145 9.77 3.98 1.07
N LYS A 146 10.20 5.03 0.42
CA LYS A 146 10.09 6.41 0.91
C LYS A 146 9.62 7.33 -0.21
N THR A 147 8.97 8.42 0.16
CA THR A 147 8.54 9.47 -0.75
C THR A 147 9.45 10.68 -0.56
N ILE A 148 9.98 11.20 -1.66
CA ILE A 148 10.85 12.38 -1.68
C ILE A 148 10.12 13.51 -2.39
N HIS A 149 10.08 14.69 -1.76
CA HIS A 149 9.58 15.91 -2.39
C HIS A 149 10.61 16.43 -3.40
N ILE A 150 10.14 16.82 -4.58
CA ILE A 150 10.98 17.44 -5.60
C ILE A 150 11.09 18.92 -5.28
N GLU A 151 12.28 19.38 -4.89
CA GLU A 151 12.52 20.78 -4.48
C GLU A 151 12.94 21.68 -5.63
N LYS A 152 13.45 21.11 -6.73
CA LYS A 152 13.92 21.86 -7.91
C LYS A 152 13.39 21.22 -9.18
N PHE A 153 12.89 22.06 -10.07
CA PHE A 153 12.51 21.70 -11.44
C PHE A 153 13.57 22.28 -12.39
N GLU A 154 14.21 21.43 -13.15
CA GLU A 154 15.10 21.83 -14.26
C GLU A 154 14.30 21.98 -15.55
#